data_f148eb9f3f1fdd2fda36e1f94c9ef360
#
_entry.id   f148eb9f3f1fdd2fda36e1f94c9ef360
#
_cell.length_a   1.000
_cell.length_b   1.000
_cell.length_c   1.000
_cell.angle_alpha   90.00
_cell.angle_beta   90.00
_cell.angle_gamma   90.00
#
_symmetry.space_group_name_H-M   'P 1'
#
loop_
_entity.id
_entity.type
_entity.pdbx_description
1 polymer ?
#
loop_
_entity_poly.entity_id
_entity_poly.type
_entity_poly.pdbx_seq_one_letter_code
_entity_poly.pdbx_strand_id
1 'polypeptide(L)'
;MINKNDMLNSTLETALRILMLLRNMPDNQLDIDEILLLDYYVLHINDFNSKMESLHPSIPNRENEILVRRKIIQQSILLLDSRNLLTTNYTSSGIRYSSNQLTISFVDYLETPYAEKIKTNISKVNEKSKIELVEEIKKHIYNNPKFWLNEFEYSNTKEI
;
A
#
# COMPACT_ATOMS: atom_id res chain seq x y z
N MET A 1 -6.49 26.80 1.44
CA MET A 1 -7.50 25.72 1.35
C MET A 1 -6.75 24.40 1.13
N ILE A 2 -6.76 23.52 2.10
CA ILE A 2 -6.16 22.18 1.94
C ILE A 2 -7.09 21.41 1.00
N ASN A 3 -6.57 20.95 -0.13
CA ASN A 3 -7.35 20.16 -1.08
C ASN A 3 -7.74 18.83 -0.42
N LYS A 4 -8.99 18.41 -0.54
CA LYS A 4 -9.48 17.16 0.04
C LYS A 4 -8.69 15.93 -0.44
N ASN A 5 -8.11 16.00 -1.65
CA ASN A 5 -7.21 14.98 -2.19
C ASN A 5 -5.85 14.93 -1.50
N ASP A 6 -5.35 16.06 -0.98
CA ASP A 6 -4.07 16.12 -0.25
C ASP A 6 -4.21 15.50 1.15
N MET A 7 -5.39 15.58 1.75
CA MET A 7 -5.69 14.93 3.04
C MET A 7 -5.76 13.41 2.90
N LEU A 8 -6.32 12.90 1.79
CA LEU A 8 -6.50 11.46 1.53
C LEU A 8 -5.21 10.71 1.14
N ASN A 9 -4.15 11.43 0.84
CA ASN A 9 -2.83 10.87 0.46
C ASN A 9 -1.71 11.32 1.42
N SER A 10 -2.07 11.70 2.64
CA SER A 10 -1.08 12.10 3.63
C SER A 10 -0.23 10.91 4.09
N THR A 11 0.98 11.21 4.57
CA THR A 11 1.85 10.22 5.20
C THR A 11 1.16 9.52 6.37
N LEU A 12 0.37 10.24 7.16
CA LEU A 12 -0.35 9.69 8.30
C LEU A 12 -1.43 8.69 7.86
N GLU A 13 -2.24 9.05 6.89
CA GLU A 13 -3.30 8.16 6.37
C GLU A 13 -2.70 6.90 5.75
N THR A 14 -1.64 7.04 4.96
CA THR A 14 -0.91 5.91 4.39
C THR A 14 -0.32 5.03 5.49
N ALA A 15 0.24 5.61 6.54
CA ALA A 15 0.75 4.88 7.70
C ALA A 15 -0.36 4.05 8.37
N LEU A 16 -1.55 4.61 8.56
CA LEU A 16 -2.69 3.88 9.12
C LEU A 16 -3.10 2.69 8.24
N ARG A 17 -3.14 2.86 6.92
CA ARG A 17 -3.44 1.75 5.99
C ARG A 17 -2.37 0.66 6.04
N ILE A 18 -1.09 1.03 6.11
CA ILE A 18 0.02 0.07 6.27
C ILE A 18 -0.15 -0.74 7.56
N LEU A 19 -0.47 -0.10 8.68
CA LEU A 19 -0.72 -0.80 9.94
C LEU A 19 -1.86 -1.80 9.83
N MET A 20 -2.97 -1.40 9.22
CA MET A 20 -4.12 -2.28 9.00
C MET A 20 -3.76 -3.45 8.09
N LEU A 21 -2.97 -3.21 7.04
CA LEU A 21 -2.49 -4.24 6.13
C LEU A 21 -1.61 -5.26 6.86
N LEU A 22 -0.61 -4.80 7.61
CA LEU A 22 0.27 -5.66 8.39
C LEU A 22 -0.50 -6.44 9.47
N ARG A 23 -1.47 -5.80 10.13
CA ARG A 23 -2.35 -6.44 11.12
C ARG A 23 -3.15 -7.60 10.51
N ASN A 24 -3.60 -7.44 9.27
CA ASN A 24 -4.39 -8.45 8.56
C ASN A 24 -3.54 -9.60 7.99
N MET A 25 -2.23 -9.44 7.93
CA MET A 25 -1.27 -10.42 7.41
C MET A 25 -0.19 -10.77 8.46
N PRO A 26 -0.57 -11.28 9.65
CA PRO A 26 0.34 -11.40 10.80
C PRO A 26 1.50 -12.37 10.55
N ASP A 27 1.31 -13.37 9.71
CA ASP A 27 2.32 -14.39 9.40
C ASP A 27 3.23 -14.00 8.22
N ASN A 28 3.03 -12.81 7.67
CA ASN A 28 3.79 -12.32 6.52
C ASN A 28 4.73 -11.18 6.91
N GLN A 29 5.93 -11.23 6.36
CA GLN A 29 6.86 -10.11 6.33
C GLN A 29 6.82 -9.53 4.92
N LEU A 30 6.49 -8.25 4.80
CA LEU A 30 6.35 -7.55 3.53
C LEU A 30 7.54 -6.64 3.28
N ASP A 31 8.07 -6.64 2.07
CA ASP A 31 8.98 -5.60 1.63
C ASP A 31 8.21 -4.36 1.15
N ILE A 32 8.95 -3.31 0.83
CA ILE A 32 8.35 -2.03 0.44
C ILE A 32 7.55 -2.12 -0.86
N ASP A 33 7.98 -2.96 -1.80
CA ASP A 33 7.31 -3.15 -3.09
C ASP A 33 6.00 -3.92 -2.90
N GLU A 34 6.00 -4.95 -2.06
CA GLU A 34 4.80 -5.68 -1.68
C GLU A 34 3.80 -4.76 -0.97
N ILE A 35 4.26 -3.92 -0.02
CA ILE A 35 3.39 -2.94 0.65
C ILE A 35 2.80 -1.95 -0.35
N LEU A 36 3.60 -1.44 -1.28
CA LEU A 36 3.15 -0.51 -2.32
C LEU A 36 2.04 -1.12 -3.20
N LEU A 37 2.24 -2.35 -3.65
CA LEU A 37 1.28 -3.04 -4.51
C LEU A 37 -0.01 -3.37 -3.76
N LEU A 38 0.09 -3.84 -2.52
CA LEU A 38 -1.07 -4.16 -1.70
C LEU A 38 -1.85 -2.90 -1.28
N ASP A 39 -1.18 -1.80 -0.98
CA ASP A 39 -1.83 -0.51 -0.72
C ASP A 39 -2.58 -0.01 -1.96
N TYR A 40 -1.99 -0.13 -3.14
CA TYR A 40 -2.67 0.18 -4.41
C TYR A 40 -3.94 -0.67 -4.61
N TYR A 41 -3.84 -1.97 -4.37
CA TYR A 41 -4.99 -2.88 -4.46
C TYR A 41 -6.13 -2.46 -3.52
N VAL A 42 -5.83 -2.17 -2.27
CA VAL A 42 -6.81 -1.77 -1.25
C VAL A 42 -7.52 -0.48 -1.64
N LEU A 43 -6.79 0.48 -2.20
CA LEU A 43 -7.34 1.77 -2.61
C LEU A 43 -8.20 1.69 -3.86
N HIS A 44 -7.83 0.83 -4.81
CA HIS A 44 -8.44 0.71 -6.13
C HIS A 44 -9.09 -0.66 -6.37
N ILE A 45 -9.65 -1.24 -5.32
CA ILE A 45 -10.19 -2.61 -5.34
C ILE A 45 -11.25 -2.82 -6.43
N ASN A 46 -11.97 -1.79 -6.82
CA ASN A 46 -12.96 -1.85 -7.90
C ASN A 46 -12.33 -2.24 -9.25
N ASP A 47 -11.06 -1.91 -9.48
CA ASP A 47 -10.33 -2.28 -10.70
C ASP A 47 -10.11 -3.81 -10.79
N PHE A 48 -10.08 -4.50 -9.65
CA PHE A 48 -9.87 -5.94 -9.52
C PHE A 48 -11.17 -6.71 -9.25
N ASN A 49 -12.14 -6.05 -8.63
CA ASN A 49 -13.44 -6.60 -8.27
C ASN A 49 -14.52 -5.54 -8.43
N SER A 50 -15.26 -5.58 -9.52
CA SER A 50 -16.29 -4.58 -9.87
C SER A 50 -17.46 -4.51 -8.89
N LYS A 51 -17.60 -5.48 -7.97
CA LYS A 51 -18.63 -5.48 -6.91
C LYS A 51 -18.20 -4.70 -5.67
N MET A 52 -16.93 -4.30 -5.60
CA MET A 52 -16.37 -3.58 -4.46
C MET A 52 -16.22 -2.09 -4.81
N GLU A 53 -16.36 -1.24 -3.80
CA GLU A 53 -16.17 0.20 -3.94
C GLU A 53 -14.73 0.58 -3.61
N SER A 54 -14.06 1.29 -4.53
CA SER A 54 -12.74 1.85 -4.28
C SER A 54 -12.78 2.93 -3.20
N LEU A 55 -11.71 3.02 -2.40
CA LEU A 55 -11.59 4.05 -1.34
C LEU A 55 -11.32 5.44 -1.91
N HIS A 56 -10.57 5.49 -3.01
CA HIS A 56 -10.24 6.72 -3.70
C HIS A 56 -10.93 6.76 -5.07
N PRO A 57 -11.37 7.96 -5.51
CA PRO A 57 -11.97 8.11 -6.83
C PRO A 57 -10.97 7.77 -7.92
N SER A 58 -11.51 7.35 -9.06
CA SER A 58 -10.73 7.14 -10.27
C SER A 58 -10.13 8.46 -10.74
N ILE A 59 -8.82 8.53 -10.85
CA ILE A 59 -8.10 9.65 -11.45
C ILE A 59 -7.50 9.24 -12.80
N PRO A 60 -7.48 10.15 -13.79
CA PRO A 60 -6.72 9.91 -15.01
C PRO A 60 -5.23 9.70 -14.69
N ASN A 61 -4.58 8.75 -15.38
CA ASN A 61 -3.15 8.43 -15.18
C ASN A 61 -2.80 7.84 -13.82
N ARG A 62 -3.61 6.93 -13.29
CA ARG A 62 -3.35 6.19 -12.03
C ARG A 62 -2.01 5.49 -11.98
N GLU A 63 -1.51 5.05 -13.12
CA GLU A 63 -0.21 4.39 -13.26
C GLU A 63 0.96 5.26 -12.78
N ASN A 64 0.86 6.58 -12.93
CA ASN A 64 1.84 7.52 -12.40
C ASN A 64 1.77 7.65 -10.87
N GLU A 65 0.63 7.33 -10.29
CA GLU A 65 0.40 7.37 -8.85
C GLU A 65 1.34 6.43 -8.10
N ILE A 66 1.64 5.26 -8.64
CA ILE A 66 2.51 4.27 -7.99
C ILE A 66 3.91 4.82 -7.70
N LEU A 67 4.50 5.56 -8.63
CA LEU A 67 5.83 6.13 -8.43
C LEU A 67 5.86 7.19 -7.33
N VAL A 68 4.84 8.04 -7.30
CA VAL A 68 4.68 9.07 -6.25
C VAL A 68 4.39 8.42 -4.89
N ARG A 69 3.59 7.36 -4.87
CA ARG A 69 3.21 6.64 -3.66
C ARG A 69 4.39 5.94 -2.99
N ARG A 70 5.36 5.46 -3.75
CA ARG A 70 6.55 4.82 -3.17
C ARG A 70 7.24 5.72 -2.14
N LYS A 71 7.39 7.00 -2.43
CA LYS A 71 7.98 7.98 -1.51
C LYS A 71 7.12 8.15 -0.24
N ILE A 72 5.81 8.24 -0.40
CA ILE A 72 4.87 8.38 0.72
C ILE A 72 4.91 7.13 1.60
N ILE A 73 4.97 5.95 1.01
CA ILE A 73 5.09 4.68 1.74
C ILE A 73 6.40 4.63 2.53
N GLN A 74 7.53 5.02 1.93
CA GLN A 74 8.81 5.10 2.64
C GLN A 74 8.74 6.02 3.86
N GLN A 75 8.17 7.21 3.70
CA GLN A 75 7.97 8.17 4.79
C GLN A 75 7.04 7.62 5.88
N SER A 76 5.98 6.94 5.47
CA SER A 76 5.03 6.31 6.39
C SER A 76 5.66 5.18 7.20
N ILE A 77 6.48 4.34 6.58
CA ILE A 77 7.23 3.28 7.26
C ILE A 77 8.20 3.88 8.29
N LEU A 78 8.94 4.93 7.92
CA LEU A 78 9.84 5.62 8.85
C LEU A 78 9.08 6.20 10.06
N LEU A 79 7.91 6.77 9.83
CA LEU A 79 7.05 7.26 10.91
C LEU A 79 6.62 6.12 11.85
N LEU A 80 6.17 5.01 11.29
CA LEU A 80 5.73 3.84 12.06
C LEU A 80 6.87 3.18 12.84
N ASP A 81 8.03 3.04 12.23
CA ASP A 81 9.24 2.49 12.86
C ASP A 81 9.69 3.37 14.03
N SER A 82 9.70 4.70 13.85
CA SER A 82 10.05 5.67 14.91
C SER A 82 9.12 5.61 16.13
N ARG A 83 7.91 5.06 15.95
CA ARG A 83 6.90 4.89 17.01
C ARG A 83 6.81 3.45 17.52
N ASN A 84 7.67 2.56 17.04
CA ASN A 84 7.64 1.13 17.34
C ASN A 84 6.29 0.46 17.00
N LEU A 85 5.56 0.98 16.02
CA LEU A 85 4.26 0.47 15.59
C LEU A 85 4.34 -0.66 14.56
N LEU A 86 5.53 -0.97 14.08
CA LEU A 86 5.85 -2.13 13.26
C LEU A 86 7.23 -2.69 13.64
N THR A 87 7.51 -3.90 13.18
CA THR A 87 8.83 -4.52 13.33
C THR A 87 9.56 -4.48 12.00
N THR A 88 10.78 -3.93 12.01
CA THR A 88 11.70 -3.94 10.86
C THR A 88 12.62 -5.15 10.98
N ASN A 89 12.58 -6.02 9.96
CA ASN A 89 13.37 -7.24 9.91
C ASN A 89 14.44 -7.12 8.81
N TYR A 90 15.70 -7.29 9.18
CA TYR A 90 16.83 -7.33 8.26
C TYR A 90 17.09 -8.77 7.86
N THR A 91 16.85 -9.08 6.60
CA THR A 91 16.99 -10.44 6.06
C THR A 91 18.05 -10.50 4.96
N SER A 92 18.46 -11.71 4.57
CA SER A 92 19.38 -11.91 3.44
C SER A 92 18.81 -11.41 2.09
N SER A 93 17.48 -11.31 1.97
CA SER A 93 16.76 -10.82 0.78
C SER A 93 16.35 -9.34 0.88
N GLY A 94 16.80 -8.62 1.91
CA GLY A 94 16.51 -7.21 2.11
C GLY A 94 15.73 -6.90 3.39
N ILE A 95 15.21 -5.69 3.47
CA ILE A 95 14.45 -5.22 4.63
C ILE A 95 12.98 -5.61 4.46
N ARG A 96 12.40 -6.19 5.52
CA ARG A 96 11.01 -6.59 5.57
C ARG A 96 10.33 -6.05 6.82
N TYR A 97 9.04 -5.84 6.74
CA TYR A 97 8.22 -5.25 7.80
C TYR A 97 7.10 -6.20 8.20
N SER A 98 6.80 -6.24 9.49
CA SER A 98 5.73 -7.07 10.04
C SER A 98 5.00 -6.37 11.17
N SER A 99 3.79 -6.84 11.49
CA SER A 99 3.06 -6.39 12.67
C SER A 99 3.77 -6.82 13.96
N ASN A 100 3.53 -6.06 15.02
CA ASN A 100 3.91 -6.39 16.39
C ASN A 100 2.71 -6.19 17.33
N GLN A 101 2.90 -6.39 18.63
CA GLN A 101 1.81 -6.24 19.60
C GLN A 101 1.21 -4.84 19.63
N LEU A 102 2.00 -3.79 19.42
CA LEU A 102 1.51 -2.41 19.33
C LEU A 102 0.71 -2.16 18.06
N THR A 103 1.10 -2.75 16.93
CA THR A 103 0.29 -2.72 15.70
C THR A 103 -1.11 -3.24 15.95
N ILE A 104 -1.19 -4.42 16.58
CA ILE A 104 -2.47 -5.10 16.87
C ILE A 104 -3.34 -4.22 17.76
N SER A 105 -2.81 -3.79 18.90
CA SER A 105 -3.54 -2.97 19.85
C SER A 105 -4.00 -1.65 19.24
N PHE A 106 -3.16 -0.99 18.45
CA PHE A 106 -3.48 0.27 17.81
C PHE A 106 -4.61 0.13 16.79
N VAL A 107 -4.51 -0.87 15.90
CA VAL A 107 -5.51 -1.08 14.83
C VAL A 107 -6.86 -1.51 15.41
N ASP A 108 -6.85 -2.31 16.48
CA ASP A 108 -8.09 -2.77 17.11
C ASP A 108 -8.89 -1.62 17.77
N TYR A 109 -8.23 -0.48 18.07
CA TYR A 109 -8.89 0.75 18.55
C TYR A 109 -9.48 1.64 17.44
N LEU A 110 -9.20 1.36 16.17
CA LEU A 110 -9.69 2.17 15.06
C LEU A 110 -11.12 1.74 14.66
N GLU A 111 -12.10 2.56 15.03
CA GLU A 111 -13.54 2.30 14.84
C GLU A 111 -14.24 3.35 13.95
N THR A 112 -13.50 4.15 13.20
CA THR A 112 -14.12 5.13 12.31
C THR A 112 -14.76 4.47 11.08
N PRO A 113 -15.81 5.07 10.46
CA PRO A 113 -16.41 4.53 9.23
C PRO A 113 -15.39 4.34 8.10
N TYR A 114 -14.39 5.20 8.01
CA TYR A 114 -13.30 5.07 7.03
C TYR A 114 -12.40 3.87 7.35
N ALA A 115 -12.04 3.66 8.61
CA ALA A 115 -11.28 2.50 9.04
C ALA A 115 -12.01 1.19 8.73
N GLU A 116 -13.33 1.14 8.94
CA GLU A 116 -14.14 -0.03 8.61
C GLU A 116 -14.17 -0.32 7.09
N LYS A 117 -14.23 0.72 6.24
CA LYS A 117 -14.10 0.54 4.78
C LYS A 117 -12.74 -0.04 4.40
N ILE A 118 -11.65 0.48 4.99
CA ILE A 118 -10.30 -0.06 4.77
C ILE A 118 -10.22 -1.52 5.20
N LYS A 119 -10.71 -1.87 6.38
CA LYS A 119 -10.73 -3.25 6.90
C LYS A 119 -11.49 -4.19 5.96
N THR A 120 -12.63 -3.75 5.41
CA THR A 120 -13.40 -4.51 4.45
C THR A 120 -12.59 -4.80 3.18
N ASN A 121 -11.92 -3.80 2.62
CA ASN A 121 -11.09 -3.99 1.42
C ASN A 121 -9.86 -4.87 1.71
N ILE A 122 -9.21 -4.67 2.86
CA ILE A 122 -8.07 -5.47 3.29
C ILE A 122 -8.46 -6.94 3.50
N SER A 123 -9.67 -7.23 3.97
CA SER A 123 -10.12 -8.62 4.15
C SER A 123 -10.04 -9.44 2.86
N LYS A 124 -10.16 -8.79 1.70
CA LYS A 124 -10.03 -9.40 0.37
C LYS A 124 -8.59 -9.80 0.01
N VAL A 125 -7.59 -9.17 0.63
CA VAL A 125 -6.18 -9.53 0.44
C VAL A 125 -5.90 -10.99 0.82
N ASN A 126 -6.60 -11.50 1.83
CA ASN A 126 -6.41 -12.87 2.33
C ASN A 126 -7.23 -13.93 1.57
N GLU A 127 -8.04 -13.55 0.58
CA GLU A 127 -8.80 -14.52 -0.23
C GLU A 127 -7.91 -15.28 -1.23
N LYS A 128 -6.72 -14.75 -1.50
CA LYS A 128 -5.70 -15.36 -2.36
C LYS A 128 -4.38 -15.48 -1.59
N SER A 129 -3.48 -16.33 -2.05
CA SER A 129 -2.12 -16.29 -1.53
C SER A 129 -1.45 -14.95 -1.88
N LYS A 130 -0.53 -14.50 -1.02
CA LYS A 130 0.23 -13.27 -1.27
C LYS A 130 0.89 -13.25 -2.66
N ILE A 131 1.47 -14.39 -3.06
CA ILE A 131 2.17 -14.51 -4.35
C ILE A 131 1.20 -14.33 -5.52
N GLU A 132 0.05 -15.00 -5.49
CA GLU A 132 -0.97 -14.88 -6.54
C GLU A 132 -1.52 -13.46 -6.65
N LEU A 133 -1.82 -12.83 -5.51
CA LEU A 133 -2.34 -11.47 -5.48
C LEU A 133 -1.32 -10.46 -6.00
N VAL A 134 -0.07 -10.55 -5.58
CA VAL A 134 1.01 -9.66 -6.04
C VAL A 134 1.21 -9.79 -7.55
N GLU A 135 1.20 -11.01 -8.08
CA GLU A 135 1.31 -11.24 -9.54
C GLU A 135 0.10 -10.70 -10.31
N GLU A 136 -1.10 -10.83 -9.78
CA GLU A 136 -2.32 -10.25 -10.38
C GLU A 136 -2.23 -8.71 -10.43
N ILE A 137 -1.81 -8.08 -9.34
CA ILE A 137 -1.64 -6.63 -9.28
C ILE A 137 -0.58 -6.17 -10.27
N LYS A 138 0.57 -6.84 -10.33
CA LYS A 138 1.63 -6.53 -11.30
C LYS A 138 1.13 -6.62 -12.73
N LYS A 139 0.41 -7.68 -13.09
CA LYS A 139 -0.17 -7.83 -14.43
C LYS A 139 -1.12 -6.70 -14.76
N HIS A 140 -1.97 -6.30 -13.82
CA HIS A 140 -2.90 -5.19 -14.02
C HIS A 140 -2.17 -3.87 -14.30
N ILE A 141 -1.13 -3.57 -13.53
CA ILE A 141 -0.32 -2.35 -13.66
C ILE A 141 0.53 -2.38 -14.94
N TYR A 142 1.25 -3.47 -15.18
CA TYR A 142 2.21 -3.59 -16.29
C TYR A 142 1.56 -3.83 -17.66
N ASN A 143 0.32 -4.25 -17.71
CA ASN A 143 -0.44 -4.30 -18.96
C ASN A 143 -0.91 -2.92 -19.45
N ASN A 144 -0.67 -1.87 -18.69
CA ASN A 144 -0.94 -0.50 -19.12
C ASN A 144 0.29 0.05 -19.86
N PRO A 145 0.22 0.35 -21.18
CA PRO A 145 1.37 0.81 -21.98
C PRO A 145 2.02 2.08 -21.45
N LYS A 146 1.25 2.95 -20.76
CA LYS A 146 1.74 4.20 -20.20
C LYS A 146 2.67 4.00 -19.01
N PHE A 147 2.53 2.91 -18.27
CA PHE A 147 3.40 2.60 -17.14
C PHE A 147 4.85 2.32 -17.58
N TRP A 148 5.02 1.57 -18.67
CA TRP A 148 6.32 1.23 -19.23
C TRP A 148 7.11 2.44 -19.74
N LEU A 149 6.43 3.43 -20.31
CA LEU A 149 7.08 4.65 -20.79
C LEU A 149 7.72 5.44 -19.65
N ASN A 150 7.11 5.46 -18.47
CA ASN A 150 7.62 6.17 -17.31
C ASN A 150 8.80 5.45 -16.62
N GLU A 151 8.82 4.12 -16.59
CA GLU A 151 9.98 3.36 -16.08
C GLU A 151 11.23 3.57 -16.93
N PHE A 152 11.10 3.68 -18.26
CA PHE A 152 12.21 3.96 -19.16
C PHE A 152 12.79 5.36 -18.97
N GLU A 153 11.97 6.35 -18.64
CA GLU A 153 12.47 7.71 -18.36
C GLU A 153 13.25 7.77 -17.03
N TYR A 154 12.84 7.01 -16.02
CA TYR A 154 13.51 6.98 -14.71
C TYR A 154 14.83 6.17 -14.72
N SER A 155 14.93 5.12 -15.51
CA SER A 155 16.19 4.37 -15.64
C SER A 155 17.28 5.13 -16.41
N ASN A 156 16.90 5.98 -17.35
CA ASN A 156 17.84 6.81 -18.11
C ASN A 156 18.36 8.03 -17.31
N THR A 157 17.72 8.42 -16.21
CA THR A 157 18.18 9.50 -15.34
C THR A 157 19.18 9.06 -14.26
N LYS A 158 19.46 7.77 -14.12
CA LYS A 158 20.42 7.23 -13.15
C LYS A 158 21.82 6.95 -13.75
N GLU A 159 22.04 7.20 -15.01
CA GLU A 159 23.34 7.04 -15.70
C GLU A 159 24.02 8.37 -16.07
N ILE A 160 23.81 9.43 -15.29
CA ILE A 160 24.65 10.63 -15.41
C ILE A 160 25.25 10.96 -14.05
#